data_a0a7f9ef276d738db09078b955ab628d
#
_entry.id   a0a7f9ef276d738db09078b955ab628d
#
_cell.length_a   1.000
_cell.length_b   1.000
_cell.length_c   1.000
_cell.angle_alpha   90.00
_cell.angle_beta   90.00
_cell.angle_gamma   90.00
#
_symmetry.space_group_name_H-M   'P 1'
#
loop_
_entity.id
_entity.type
_entity.pdbx_description
1 polymer ?
#
loop_
_entity_poly.entity_id
_entity_poly.type
_entity_poly.pdbx_seq_one_letter_code
_entity_poly.pdbx_strand_id
1 'polypeptide(L)'
;MTSICLNMIVKNEGEIIQQTLENICHFIKIDSWVICDTGSTDDTVEKIENFFENKNIKGEIFYEPWKDFSYNRNIALKHCAGKSDYILIFDADDFFEGSFTLPAKLDKDCYLMNISSENRSLHYQRKLLLKNNQKFYWRGVLHEFIDQHGEISVGSINGEYQIISGRKGNRSKQNDKYLRDAEVLSKAFYEDNDENLKPRYAFYCAQSHR
;
A
#
# COMPACT_ATOMS: atom_id res chain seq x y z
N MET A 1 -7.07 21.17 10.85
CA MET A 1 -6.90 20.54 9.51
C MET A 1 -6.78 19.06 9.74
N THR A 2 -7.31 18.25 8.83
CA THR A 2 -7.21 16.78 8.90
C THR A 2 -5.77 16.37 8.61
N SER A 3 -5.17 15.57 9.49
CA SER A 3 -3.80 15.06 9.34
C SER A 3 -3.77 13.72 8.62
N ILE A 4 -2.73 13.51 7.80
CA ILE A 4 -2.54 12.30 7.01
C ILE A 4 -1.18 11.67 7.30
N CYS A 5 -1.19 10.38 7.63
CA CYS A 5 0.00 9.54 7.78
C CYS A 5 0.21 8.71 6.52
N LEU A 6 1.39 8.79 5.91
CA LEU A 6 1.78 7.85 4.85
C LEU A 6 2.14 6.50 5.48
N ASN A 7 1.60 5.43 4.92
CA ASN A 7 1.88 4.06 5.32
C ASN A 7 2.34 3.20 4.14
N MET A 8 3.48 2.56 4.29
CA MET A 8 4.09 1.70 3.27
C MET A 8 4.73 0.48 3.91
N ILE A 9 4.90 -0.58 3.11
CA ILE A 9 5.89 -1.63 3.34
C ILE A 9 6.94 -1.56 2.24
N VAL A 10 8.21 -1.74 2.54
CA VAL A 10 9.31 -1.61 1.57
C VAL A 10 10.29 -2.78 1.68
N LYS A 11 10.96 -3.10 0.56
CA LYS A 11 12.12 -3.97 0.52
C LYS A 11 12.95 -3.74 -0.73
N ASN A 12 14.16 -3.20 -0.60
CA ASN A 12 15.09 -2.96 -1.70
C ASN A 12 14.48 -2.09 -2.82
N GLU A 13 13.96 -0.94 -2.45
CA GLU A 13 13.34 0.04 -3.36
C GLU A 13 14.21 1.30 -3.52
N GLY A 14 15.51 1.23 -3.17
CA GLY A 14 16.42 2.36 -3.16
C GLY A 14 16.54 3.08 -4.50
N GLU A 15 16.34 2.39 -5.64
CA GLU A 15 16.38 3.02 -6.97
C GLU A 15 15.20 3.98 -7.23
N ILE A 16 14.05 3.76 -6.59
CA ILE A 16 12.79 4.46 -6.94
C ILE A 16 12.17 5.23 -5.78
N ILE A 17 12.46 4.84 -4.53
CA ILE A 17 11.74 5.32 -3.36
C ILE A 17 11.73 6.85 -3.23
N GLN A 18 12.83 7.53 -3.52
CA GLN A 18 12.90 8.98 -3.42
C GLN A 18 11.92 9.66 -4.39
N GLN A 19 11.86 9.19 -5.65
CA GLN A 19 10.93 9.73 -6.65
C GLN A 19 9.48 9.49 -6.24
N THR A 20 9.18 8.32 -5.67
CA THR A 20 7.84 7.98 -5.17
C THR A 20 7.44 8.92 -4.04
N LEU A 21 8.32 9.16 -3.06
CA LEU A 21 8.04 10.06 -1.94
C LEU A 21 7.89 11.52 -2.40
N GLU A 22 8.70 11.99 -3.37
CA GLU A 22 8.55 13.30 -3.99
C GLU A 22 7.19 13.44 -4.68
N ASN A 23 6.79 12.43 -5.45
CA ASN A 23 5.51 12.39 -6.14
C ASN A 23 4.34 12.43 -5.14
N ILE A 24 4.35 11.60 -4.11
CA ILE A 24 3.30 11.60 -3.09
C ILE A 24 3.16 12.98 -2.45
N CYS A 25 4.28 13.58 -2.00
CA CYS A 25 4.29 14.88 -1.33
C CYS A 25 3.93 16.06 -2.26
N HIS A 26 4.03 15.88 -3.57
CA HIS A 26 3.52 16.86 -4.55
C HIS A 26 1.99 16.89 -4.60
N PHE A 27 1.34 15.72 -4.49
CA PHE A 27 -0.12 15.60 -4.59
C PHE A 27 -0.85 15.71 -3.25
N ILE A 28 -0.25 15.19 -2.18
CA ILE A 28 -0.88 15.13 -0.86
C ILE A 28 0.09 15.67 0.21
N LYS A 29 -0.42 16.57 1.03
CA LYS A 29 0.32 17.00 2.23
C LYS A 29 0.36 15.85 3.22
N ILE A 30 1.56 15.33 3.46
CA ILE A 30 1.84 14.31 4.47
C ILE A 30 2.24 15.00 5.78
N ASP A 31 1.56 14.68 6.88
CA ASP A 31 1.81 15.24 8.21
C ASP A 31 2.66 14.31 9.08
N SER A 32 2.64 13.00 8.80
CA SER A 32 3.48 11.99 9.43
C SER A 32 3.67 10.78 8.52
N TRP A 33 4.57 9.88 8.86
CA TRP A 33 4.80 8.66 8.08
C TRP A 33 5.16 7.48 8.98
N VAL A 34 4.79 6.29 8.54
CA VAL A 34 5.12 4.99 9.16
C VAL A 34 5.43 4.00 8.04
N ILE A 35 6.67 3.58 7.95
CA ILE A 35 7.14 2.68 6.91
C ILE A 35 7.74 1.43 7.55
N CYS A 36 7.26 0.26 7.11
CA CYS A 36 7.76 -1.03 7.52
C CYS A 36 8.83 -1.50 6.53
N ASP A 37 10.07 -1.58 6.97
CA ASP A 37 11.11 -2.27 6.22
C ASP A 37 11.05 -3.78 6.48
N THR A 38 10.94 -4.55 5.41
CA THR A 38 10.79 -6.02 5.48
C THR A 38 12.11 -6.75 5.18
N GLY A 39 13.22 -6.07 5.37
CA GLY A 39 14.59 -6.60 5.23
C GLY A 39 15.30 -6.08 3.98
N SER A 40 15.38 -4.76 3.81
CA SER A 40 16.22 -4.12 2.79
C SER A 40 17.70 -4.32 3.10
N THR A 41 18.48 -4.46 2.03
CA THR A 41 19.94 -4.60 2.05
C THR A 41 20.64 -3.52 1.24
N ASP A 42 19.88 -2.65 0.61
CA ASP A 42 20.31 -1.48 -0.15
C ASP A 42 20.11 -0.19 0.65
N ASP A 43 20.21 0.95 0.01
CA ASP A 43 20.07 2.28 0.60
C ASP A 43 18.61 2.78 0.76
N THR A 44 17.61 1.88 0.68
CA THR A 44 16.17 2.21 0.80
C THR A 44 15.87 2.98 2.07
N VAL A 45 16.30 2.45 3.21
CA VAL A 45 16.03 3.03 4.54
C VAL A 45 16.67 4.40 4.67
N GLU A 46 17.95 4.52 4.35
CA GLU A 46 18.68 5.78 4.40
C GLU A 46 18.02 6.88 3.57
N LYS A 47 17.59 6.54 2.35
CA LYS A 47 16.88 7.48 1.45
C LYS A 47 15.54 7.95 2.02
N ILE A 48 14.79 7.07 2.65
CA ILE A 48 13.50 7.42 3.28
C ILE A 48 13.74 8.39 4.45
N GLU A 49 14.65 8.06 5.35
CA GLU A 49 14.95 8.89 6.53
C GLU A 49 15.45 10.28 6.11
N ASN A 50 16.43 10.35 5.22
CA ASN A 50 16.98 11.60 4.68
C ASN A 50 15.89 12.45 3.99
N PHE A 51 14.98 11.82 3.23
CA PHE A 51 13.91 12.52 2.55
C PHE A 51 12.98 13.24 3.54
N PHE A 52 12.52 12.55 4.55
CA PHE A 52 11.57 13.11 5.52
C PHE A 52 12.24 14.05 6.52
N GLU A 53 13.50 13.82 6.88
CA GLU A 53 14.30 14.76 7.68
C GLU A 53 14.44 16.10 6.96
N ASN A 54 14.82 16.11 5.68
CA ASN A 54 14.95 17.31 4.86
C ASN A 54 13.62 18.10 4.72
N LYS A 55 12.48 17.41 4.80
CA LYS A 55 11.15 18.04 4.78
C LYS A 55 10.61 18.38 6.17
N ASN A 56 11.34 18.03 7.23
CA ASN A 56 10.91 18.20 8.63
C ASN A 56 9.53 17.55 8.90
N ILE A 57 9.30 16.36 8.31
CA ILE A 57 8.08 15.56 8.52
C ILE A 57 8.42 14.40 9.46
N LYS A 58 7.77 14.36 10.63
CA LYS A 58 8.02 13.33 11.65
C LYS A 58 7.44 11.98 11.26
N GLY A 59 8.16 10.92 11.54
CA GLY A 59 7.69 9.56 11.32
C GLY A 59 8.67 8.53 11.84
N GLU A 60 8.49 7.29 11.45
CA GLU A 60 9.37 6.19 11.85
C GLU A 60 9.47 5.11 10.80
N ILE A 61 10.64 4.51 10.71
CA ILE A 61 10.83 3.18 10.13
C ILE A 61 10.85 2.18 11.27
N PHE A 62 10.19 1.05 11.06
CA PHE A 62 10.36 -0.11 11.91
C PHE A 62 10.65 -1.35 11.05
N TYR A 63 11.29 -2.32 11.65
CA TYR A 63 11.76 -3.52 10.98
C TYR A 63 10.90 -4.71 11.37
N GLU A 64 10.26 -5.32 10.38
CA GLU A 64 9.47 -6.54 10.57
C GLU A 64 9.87 -7.57 9.53
N PRO A 65 10.38 -8.73 9.92
CA PRO A 65 10.73 -9.79 8.97
C PRO A 65 9.57 -10.10 8.03
N TRP A 66 9.89 -10.33 6.77
CA TRP A 66 8.89 -10.69 5.78
C TRP A 66 8.20 -12.01 6.14
N LYS A 67 6.88 -11.98 6.17
CA LYS A 67 6.03 -13.16 6.28
C LYS A 67 5.12 -13.32 5.07
N ASP A 68 4.19 -12.41 4.89
CA ASP A 68 3.32 -12.26 3.74
C ASP A 68 2.80 -10.82 3.65
N PHE A 69 2.13 -10.47 2.54
CA PHE A 69 1.67 -9.09 2.34
C PHE A 69 0.68 -8.64 3.41
N SER A 70 -0.36 -9.43 3.69
CA SER A 70 -1.38 -9.02 4.65
C SER A 70 -0.82 -8.89 6.07
N TYR A 71 0.07 -9.78 6.47
CA TYR A 71 0.72 -9.72 7.77
C TYR A 71 1.54 -8.44 7.93
N ASN A 72 2.51 -8.20 7.02
CA ASN A 72 3.39 -7.04 7.13
C ASN A 72 2.62 -5.72 6.98
N ARG A 73 1.61 -5.65 6.10
CA ARG A 73 0.74 -4.48 5.97
C ARG A 73 -0.14 -4.27 7.22
N ASN A 74 -0.61 -5.31 7.88
CA ASN A 74 -1.37 -5.19 9.12
C ASN A 74 -0.49 -4.68 10.28
N ILE A 75 0.76 -5.12 10.37
CA ILE A 75 1.71 -4.58 11.34
C ILE A 75 1.97 -3.10 11.05
N ALA A 76 2.24 -2.75 9.79
CA ALA A 76 2.44 -1.36 9.38
C ALA A 76 1.23 -0.48 9.72
N LEU A 77 0.02 -0.97 9.47
CA LEU A 77 -1.22 -0.26 9.78
C LEU A 77 -1.39 -0.03 11.29
N LYS A 78 -1.07 -1.03 12.13
CA LYS A 78 -1.11 -0.89 13.59
C LYS A 78 -0.19 0.19 14.10
N HIS A 79 1.01 0.33 13.54
CA HIS A 79 1.97 1.37 13.91
C HIS A 79 1.48 2.79 13.59
N CYS A 80 0.48 2.95 12.71
CA CYS A 80 -0.15 4.25 12.47
C CYS A 80 -1.13 4.69 13.57
N ALA A 81 -1.51 3.81 14.51
CA ALA A 81 -2.52 4.11 15.52
C ALA A 81 -2.18 5.37 16.32
N GLY A 82 -3.11 6.33 16.33
CA GLY A 82 -2.98 7.59 17.07
C GLY A 82 -2.04 8.63 16.45
N LYS A 83 -1.43 8.37 15.28
CA LYS A 83 -0.44 9.28 14.66
C LYS A 83 -1.07 10.34 13.74
N SER A 84 -2.29 10.12 13.28
CA SER A 84 -3.00 11.01 12.34
C SER A 84 -4.49 10.72 12.35
N ASP A 85 -5.29 11.58 11.69
CA ASP A 85 -6.72 11.36 11.46
C ASP A 85 -6.98 10.32 10.37
N TYR A 86 -6.14 10.33 9.31
CA TYR A 86 -6.21 9.41 8.18
C TYR A 86 -4.86 8.78 7.86
N ILE A 87 -4.91 7.61 7.23
CA ILE A 87 -3.77 6.85 6.76
C ILE A 87 -3.87 6.75 5.24
N LEU A 88 -2.86 7.24 4.53
CA LEU A 88 -2.68 7.01 3.11
C LEU A 88 -1.85 5.74 2.91
N ILE A 89 -2.44 4.71 2.32
CA ILE A 89 -1.74 3.49 1.90
C ILE A 89 -1.15 3.73 0.52
N PHE A 90 0.14 3.47 0.36
CA PHE A 90 0.80 3.64 -0.93
C PHE A 90 1.92 2.61 -1.13
N ASP A 91 2.08 2.11 -2.35
CA ASP A 91 3.14 1.17 -2.69
C ASP A 91 4.38 1.93 -3.20
N ALA A 92 5.57 1.38 -2.95
CA ALA A 92 6.83 2.07 -3.22
C ALA A 92 7.09 2.31 -4.73
N ASP A 93 6.44 1.54 -5.60
CA ASP A 93 6.55 1.63 -7.04
C ASP A 93 5.30 2.20 -7.74
N ASP A 94 4.32 2.67 -6.96
CA ASP A 94 3.17 3.39 -7.47
C ASP A 94 3.46 4.90 -7.58
N PHE A 95 2.76 5.61 -8.47
CA PHE A 95 2.87 7.07 -8.56
C PHE A 95 1.58 7.72 -9.07
N PHE A 96 1.33 8.94 -8.61
CA PHE A 96 0.23 9.76 -9.08
C PHE A 96 0.54 10.41 -10.44
N GLU A 97 -0.47 10.44 -11.31
CA GLU A 97 -0.50 11.26 -12.51
C GLU A 97 -1.80 12.07 -12.58
N GLY A 98 -1.76 13.21 -13.27
CA GLY A 98 -2.91 14.09 -13.45
C GLY A 98 -3.08 15.09 -12.33
N SER A 99 -4.32 15.37 -11.91
CA SER A 99 -4.58 16.34 -10.85
C SER A 99 -5.83 16.03 -10.06
N PHE A 100 -5.79 16.26 -8.76
CA PHE A 100 -6.94 16.25 -7.87
C PHE A 100 -6.74 17.18 -6.68
N THR A 101 -7.80 17.43 -5.98
CA THR A 101 -7.77 18.12 -4.70
C THR A 101 -8.53 17.30 -3.68
N LEU A 102 -7.93 17.10 -2.52
CA LEU A 102 -8.64 16.47 -1.42
C LEU A 102 -9.83 17.33 -0.99
N PRO A 103 -10.96 16.72 -0.57
CA PRO A 103 -12.06 17.45 0.03
C PRO A 103 -11.56 18.33 1.19
N ALA A 104 -12.11 19.53 1.31
CA ALA A 104 -11.76 20.46 2.40
C ALA A 104 -11.95 19.82 3.80
N LYS A 105 -12.88 18.87 3.88
CA LYS A 105 -13.11 18.04 5.07
C LYS A 105 -13.23 16.58 4.65
N LEU A 106 -12.39 15.74 5.25
CA LEU A 106 -12.53 14.28 5.17
C LEU A 106 -13.48 13.83 6.29
N ASP A 107 -14.61 13.25 5.94
CA ASP A 107 -15.68 12.86 6.88
C ASP A 107 -16.13 11.39 6.74
N LYS A 108 -15.61 10.66 5.76
CA LYS A 108 -15.90 9.23 5.53
C LYS A 108 -14.89 8.34 6.27
N ASP A 109 -15.27 7.09 6.50
CA ASP A 109 -14.34 6.11 7.09
C ASP A 109 -13.24 5.71 6.09
N CYS A 110 -13.53 5.68 4.78
CA CYS A 110 -12.49 5.54 3.77
C CYS A 110 -12.83 6.27 2.48
N TYR A 111 -11.80 6.49 1.67
CA TYR A 111 -11.95 7.03 0.32
C TYR A 111 -11.31 6.10 -0.69
N LEU A 112 -12.06 5.88 -1.77
CA LEU A 112 -11.60 5.19 -2.96
C LEU A 112 -10.75 6.15 -3.80
N MET A 113 -9.65 5.63 -4.34
CA MET A 113 -8.77 6.36 -5.27
C MET A 113 -8.63 5.57 -6.57
N ASN A 114 -8.48 6.30 -7.68
CA ASN A 114 -8.40 5.73 -9.00
C ASN A 114 -7.03 5.10 -9.26
N ILE A 115 -7.04 3.84 -9.68
CA ILE A 115 -5.85 3.08 -10.04
C ILE A 115 -5.89 2.75 -11.53
N SER A 116 -4.74 2.81 -12.17
CA SER A 116 -4.53 2.29 -13.52
C SER A 116 -3.33 1.37 -13.57
N SER A 117 -3.41 0.33 -14.39
CA SER A 117 -2.21 -0.43 -14.74
C SER A 117 -1.25 0.43 -15.56
N GLU A 118 0.05 0.11 -15.55
CA GLU A 118 1.09 0.82 -16.29
C GLU A 118 0.77 0.96 -17.79
N ASN A 119 0.23 -0.09 -18.40
CA ASN A 119 -0.22 -0.09 -19.80
C ASN A 119 -1.63 0.50 -20.00
N ARG A 120 -2.23 1.06 -18.94
CA ARG A 120 -3.56 1.69 -18.95
C ARG A 120 -4.71 0.81 -19.45
N SER A 121 -4.53 -0.50 -19.46
CA SER A 121 -5.57 -1.46 -19.89
C SER A 121 -6.60 -1.76 -18.81
N LEU A 122 -6.27 -1.48 -17.54
CA LEU A 122 -7.15 -1.71 -16.40
C LEU A 122 -7.32 -0.40 -15.62
N HIS A 123 -8.57 -0.07 -15.31
CA HIS A 123 -8.95 1.04 -14.45
C HIS A 123 -9.88 0.53 -13.37
N TYR A 124 -9.56 0.81 -12.12
CA TYR A 124 -10.38 0.40 -10.97
C TYR A 124 -10.12 1.33 -9.79
N GLN A 125 -10.86 1.14 -8.72
CA GLN A 125 -10.69 1.92 -7.50
C GLN A 125 -10.24 1.02 -6.35
N ARG A 126 -9.38 1.56 -5.48
CA ARG A 126 -8.95 0.91 -4.23
C ARG A 126 -9.22 1.82 -3.04
N LYS A 127 -9.50 1.22 -1.87
CA LYS A 127 -9.51 1.90 -0.58
C LYS A 127 -8.07 2.26 -0.23
N LEU A 128 -7.67 3.51 -0.37
CA LEU A 128 -6.28 3.92 -0.10
C LEU A 128 -6.16 5.03 0.95
N LEU A 129 -7.21 5.82 1.18
CA LEU A 129 -7.21 6.80 2.24
C LEU A 129 -8.20 6.36 3.32
N LEU A 130 -7.70 5.90 4.45
CA LEU A 130 -8.46 5.25 5.53
C LEU A 130 -8.49 6.13 6.76
N LYS A 131 -9.65 6.26 7.41
CA LYS A 131 -9.73 6.87 8.73
C LYS A 131 -8.95 6.02 9.75
N ASN A 132 -8.13 6.68 10.55
CA ASN A 132 -7.28 6.00 11.53
C ASN A 132 -8.07 5.62 12.81
N ASN A 133 -9.03 4.72 12.65
CA ASN A 133 -9.96 4.29 13.70
C ASN A 133 -9.91 2.79 13.98
N GLN A 134 -8.89 2.10 13.47
CA GLN A 134 -8.65 0.66 13.66
C GLN A 134 -9.76 -0.27 13.11
N LYS A 135 -10.64 0.25 12.26
CA LYS A 135 -11.68 -0.59 11.61
C LYS A 135 -11.13 -1.44 10.47
N PHE A 136 -10.01 -1.05 9.87
CA PHE A 136 -9.48 -1.64 8.64
C PHE A 136 -8.38 -2.64 8.92
N TYR A 137 -8.32 -3.69 8.10
CA TYR A 137 -7.27 -4.69 8.14
C TYR A 137 -7.09 -5.35 6.76
N TRP A 138 -5.91 -5.90 6.54
CA TRP A 138 -5.57 -6.59 5.30
C TRP A 138 -5.86 -8.07 5.40
N ARG A 139 -6.38 -8.65 4.30
CA ARG A 139 -6.64 -10.09 4.14
C ARG A 139 -6.01 -10.61 2.88
N GLY A 140 -5.54 -11.86 2.94
CA GLY A 140 -4.93 -12.59 1.85
C GLY A 140 -3.40 -12.48 1.83
N VAL A 141 -2.72 -13.62 1.72
CA VAL A 141 -1.25 -13.70 1.76
C VAL A 141 -0.59 -13.03 0.55
N LEU A 142 -1.31 -13.00 -0.59
CA LEU A 142 -0.93 -12.38 -1.85
C LEU A 142 -2.20 -11.93 -2.59
N HIS A 143 -2.11 -10.86 -3.40
CA HIS A 143 -3.28 -10.16 -3.95
C HIS A 143 -4.26 -9.76 -2.84
N GLU A 144 -3.69 -9.31 -1.76
CA GLU A 144 -4.37 -8.88 -0.55
C GLU A 144 -5.29 -7.69 -0.81
N PHE A 145 -6.26 -7.52 0.05
CA PHE A 145 -7.20 -6.41 -0.01
C PHE A 145 -7.53 -5.89 1.39
N ILE A 146 -7.99 -4.65 1.46
CA ILE A 146 -8.44 -4.03 2.70
C ILE A 146 -9.89 -4.43 2.98
N ASP A 147 -10.08 -5.11 4.08
CA ASP A 147 -11.36 -5.43 4.68
C ASP A 147 -11.61 -4.55 5.93
N GLN A 148 -12.79 -4.65 6.53
CA GLN A 148 -13.15 -3.81 7.66
C GLN A 148 -14.07 -4.52 8.66
N HIS A 149 -14.03 -4.03 9.90
CA HIS A 149 -14.98 -4.43 10.94
C HIS A 149 -16.22 -3.52 10.91
N GLY A 150 -17.39 -4.14 10.79
CA GLY A 150 -18.69 -3.44 10.80
C GLY A 150 -18.94 -2.57 9.58
N GLU A 151 -19.95 -1.73 9.69
CA GLU A 151 -20.32 -0.81 8.63
C GLU A 151 -19.37 0.38 8.56
N ILE A 152 -19.11 0.83 7.34
CA ILE A 152 -18.27 1.99 7.05
C ILE A 152 -18.95 2.92 6.04
N SER A 153 -18.66 4.20 6.18
CA SER A 153 -18.98 5.20 5.15
C SER A 153 -17.84 5.29 4.15
N VAL A 154 -18.17 5.24 2.85
CA VAL A 154 -17.20 5.27 1.75
C VAL A 154 -17.41 6.53 0.92
N GLY A 155 -16.32 7.23 0.61
CA GLY A 155 -16.25 8.33 -0.35
C GLY A 155 -15.32 7.99 -1.51
N SER A 156 -15.20 8.90 -2.47
CA SER A 156 -14.22 8.82 -3.55
C SER A 156 -13.47 10.14 -3.65
N ILE A 157 -12.17 10.07 -3.94
CA ILE A 157 -11.39 11.24 -4.31
C ILE A 157 -11.61 11.48 -5.81
N ASN A 158 -12.24 12.60 -6.13
CA ASN A 158 -12.56 12.97 -7.50
C ASN A 158 -11.46 13.84 -8.11
N GLY A 159 -11.28 13.75 -9.43
CA GLY A 159 -10.30 14.51 -10.19
C GLY A 159 -9.91 13.80 -11.48
N GLU A 160 -9.15 14.48 -12.30
CA GLU A 160 -8.57 13.91 -13.52
C GLU A 160 -7.19 13.32 -13.20
N TYR A 161 -7.16 12.30 -12.37
CA TYR A 161 -5.94 11.66 -11.91
C TYR A 161 -6.06 10.14 -11.88
N GLN A 162 -4.92 9.51 -11.83
CA GLN A 162 -4.77 8.08 -11.57
C GLN A 162 -3.52 7.80 -10.75
N ILE A 163 -3.55 6.77 -9.95
CA ILE A 163 -2.36 6.15 -9.41
C ILE A 163 -1.99 5.04 -10.39
N ILE A 164 -0.82 5.17 -10.99
CA ILE A 164 -0.28 4.17 -11.90
C ILE A 164 0.40 3.11 -11.05
N SER A 165 -0.14 1.88 -11.12
CA SER A 165 0.47 0.74 -10.43
C SER A 165 1.72 0.32 -11.17
N GLY A 166 2.86 0.56 -10.54
CA GLY A 166 4.17 0.34 -11.12
C GLY A 166 4.57 -1.12 -11.20
N ARG A 167 5.60 -1.38 -12.02
CA ARG A 167 6.29 -2.67 -12.11
C ARG A 167 7.80 -2.51 -11.97
N LYS A 168 8.24 -1.36 -11.48
CA LYS A 168 9.66 -1.04 -11.31
C LYS A 168 10.22 -1.51 -9.97
N GLY A 169 9.36 -1.91 -9.03
CA GLY A 169 9.74 -2.45 -7.75
C GLY A 169 10.63 -3.69 -7.86
N ASN A 170 11.50 -3.90 -6.89
CA ASN A 170 12.48 -4.98 -6.88
C ASN A 170 11.86 -6.37 -7.11
N ARG A 171 10.69 -6.64 -6.55
CA ARG A 171 9.97 -7.90 -6.74
C ARG A 171 9.58 -8.15 -8.21
N SER A 172 9.23 -7.11 -8.95
CA SER A 172 8.82 -7.21 -10.36
C SER A 172 9.97 -7.58 -11.30
N LYS A 173 11.23 -7.39 -10.86
CA LYS A 173 12.45 -7.73 -11.61
C LYS A 173 12.84 -9.21 -11.50
N GLN A 174 12.19 -10.00 -10.62
CA GLN A 174 12.54 -11.40 -10.40
C GLN A 174 11.91 -12.30 -11.48
N ASN A 175 12.73 -13.09 -12.17
CA ASN A 175 12.28 -13.97 -13.26
C ASN A 175 11.33 -15.09 -12.82
N ASP A 176 11.40 -15.51 -11.55
CA ASP A 176 10.61 -16.58 -10.97
C ASP A 176 9.40 -16.10 -10.16
N LYS A 177 9.07 -14.80 -10.25
CA LYS A 177 7.98 -14.17 -9.50
C LYS A 177 6.68 -14.96 -9.59
N TYR A 178 6.24 -15.27 -10.80
CA TYR A 178 4.96 -15.95 -11.01
C TYR A 178 4.94 -17.38 -10.47
N LEU A 179 6.06 -18.09 -10.55
CA LEU A 179 6.18 -19.42 -9.97
C LEU A 179 6.06 -19.38 -8.45
N ARG A 180 6.79 -18.46 -7.80
CA ARG A 180 6.70 -18.24 -6.36
C ARG A 180 5.31 -17.78 -5.93
N ASP A 181 4.68 -16.92 -6.71
CA ASP A 181 3.30 -16.47 -6.46
C ASP A 181 2.33 -17.67 -6.47
N ALA A 182 2.45 -18.57 -7.46
CA ALA A 182 1.65 -19.78 -7.54
C ALA A 182 1.88 -20.71 -6.33
N GLU A 183 3.13 -20.90 -5.91
CA GLU A 183 3.47 -21.72 -4.73
C GLU A 183 2.87 -21.14 -3.44
N VAL A 184 3.01 -19.83 -3.21
CA VAL A 184 2.44 -19.14 -2.05
C VAL A 184 0.92 -19.26 -2.02
N LEU A 185 0.27 -19.04 -3.15
CA LEU A 185 -1.19 -19.11 -3.28
C LEU A 185 -1.72 -20.54 -3.13
N SER A 186 -1.01 -21.52 -3.71
CA SER A 186 -1.35 -22.94 -3.54
C SER A 186 -1.25 -23.37 -2.08
N LYS A 187 -0.15 -23.01 -1.41
CA LYS A 187 0.02 -23.29 0.01
C LYS A 187 -1.10 -22.66 0.84
N ALA A 188 -1.39 -21.38 0.62
CA ALA A 188 -2.45 -20.69 1.35
C ALA A 188 -3.84 -21.29 1.09
N PHE A 189 -4.11 -21.80 -0.12
CA PHE A 189 -5.37 -22.48 -0.42
C PHE A 189 -5.63 -23.70 0.50
N TYR A 190 -4.59 -24.44 0.87
CA TYR A 190 -4.73 -25.62 1.71
C TYR A 190 -4.59 -25.32 3.21
N GLU A 191 -3.77 -24.34 3.57
CA GLU A 191 -3.38 -24.08 4.97
C GLU A 191 -4.19 -22.98 5.65
N ASP A 192 -4.76 -22.03 4.87
CA ASP A 192 -5.53 -20.92 5.43
C ASP A 192 -6.89 -21.43 5.95
N ASN A 193 -7.21 -21.06 7.18
CA ASN A 193 -8.48 -21.41 7.81
C ASN A 193 -9.65 -20.55 7.32
N ASP A 194 -9.38 -19.48 6.57
CA ASP A 194 -10.42 -18.61 6.02
C ASP A 194 -10.95 -19.15 4.70
N GLU A 195 -11.99 -19.96 4.77
CA GLU A 195 -12.64 -20.56 3.60
C GLU A 195 -13.08 -19.52 2.56
N ASN A 196 -13.36 -18.27 2.97
CA ASN A 196 -13.77 -17.21 2.05
C ASN A 196 -12.63 -16.71 1.15
N LEU A 197 -11.38 -16.98 1.50
CA LEU A 197 -10.21 -16.62 0.70
C LEU A 197 -9.84 -17.69 -0.34
N LYS A 198 -10.27 -18.93 -0.16
CA LYS A 198 -9.92 -20.06 -1.06
C LYS A 198 -10.26 -19.82 -2.53
N PRO A 199 -11.45 -19.31 -2.90
CA PRO A 199 -11.75 -19.00 -4.31
C PRO A 199 -10.79 -17.96 -4.89
N ARG A 200 -10.39 -16.98 -4.09
CA ARG A 200 -9.42 -15.95 -4.47
C ARG A 200 -8.03 -16.55 -4.70
N TYR A 201 -7.55 -17.39 -3.80
CA TYR A 201 -6.26 -18.06 -3.94
C TYR A 201 -6.22 -18.96 -5.16
N ALA A 202 -7.28 -19.76 -5.39
CA ALA A 202 -7.37 -20.60 -6.58
C ALA A 202 -7.33 -19.80 -7.89
N PHE A 203 -8.08 -18.68 -7.95
CA PHE A 203 -8.12 -17.79 -9.11
C PHE A 203 -6.74 -17.20 -9.44
N TYR A 204 -6.07 -16.60 -8.47
CA TYR A 204 -4.76 -15.97 -8.69
C TYR A 204 -3.64 -17.01 -8.89
N CYS A 205 -3.73 -18.18 -8.25
CA CYS A 205 -2.81 -19.28 -8.51
C CYS A 205 -2.89 -19.71 -9.99
N ALA A 206 -4.10 -19.89 -10.52
CA ALA A 206 -4.29 -20.21 -11.93
C ALA A 206 -3.77 -19.12 -12.89
N GLN A 207 -3.88 -17.85 -12.51
CA GLN A 207 -3.31 -16.74 -13.30
C GLN A 207 -1.77 -16.72 -13.27
N SER A 208 -1.17 -17.13 -12.17
CA SER A 208 0.30 -17.17 -12.04
C SER A 208 0.95 -18.30 -12.85
N HIS A 209 0.18 -19.29 -13.31
CA HIS A 209 0.65 -20.37 -14.18
C HIS A 209 0.52 -20.06 -15.69
N ARG A 210 0.07 -18.87 -16.08
CA ARG A 210 -0.03 -18.42 -17.49
C ARG A 210 1.19 -17.64 -17.91
#